data_c8b99b411ad7079a49e198fba985deaa
#
_entry.id   c8b99b411ad7079a49e198fba985deaa
#
_cell.length_a   1.000
_cell.length_b   1.000
_cell.length_c   1.000
_cell.angle_alpha   90.00
_cell.angle_beta   90.00
_cell.angle_gamma   90.00
#
_symmetry.space_group_name_H-M   'P 1'
#
loop_
_entity.id
_entity.type
_entity.pdbx_description
1 polymer ?
#
loop_
_entity_poly.entity_id
_entity_poly.type
_entity_poly.pdbx_seq_one_letter_code
_entity_poly.pdbx_strand_id
1 'polypeptide(L)'
;MNFRTLLIAAAGLTMAVGAAGAASAATPWQMHHPRRVEVNHRLWNLNHSIRHERREGELSFWQARRLHERDHMIRMQERRFARHDGGHLTRWEQARLNHEENGVRHHIPG
;
A
#
# COMPACT_ATOMS: atom_id res chain seq x y z
N MET A 1 -10.83 37.95 13.99
CA MET A 1 -10.64 36.96 14.68
C MET A 1 -10.30 35.73 14.06
N ASN A 2 -10.80 35.37 13.04
CA ASN A 2 -10.58 34.13 12.46
C ASN A 2 -9.44 34.03 11.53
N PHE A 3 -8.86 35.13 11.19
CA PHE A 3 -7.79 35.08 10.30
C PHE A 3 -6.63 34.31 10.81
N ARG A 4 -6.49 34.17 12.05
CA ARG A 4 -5.41 33.43 12.54
C ARG A 4 -5.54 31.98 12.19
N THR A 5 -6.70 31.49 12.12
CA THR A 5 -6.91 30.13 11.78
C THR A 5 -6.42 29.87 10.40
N LEU A 6 -6.68 30.74 9.52
CA LEU A 6 -6.27 30.58 8.20
C LEU A 6 -4.80 30.56 8.08
N LEU A 7 -4.14 31.37 8.78
CA LEU A 7 -2.78 31.35 8.71
C LEU A 7 -2.14 30.12 9.13
N ILE A 8 -2.63 29.52 10.14
CA ILE A 8 -2.11 28.29 10.62
C ILE A 8 -2.25 27.23 9.62
N ALA A 9 -3.36 27.20 9.03
CA ALA A 9 -3.63 26.17 8.06
C ALA A 9 -2.68 26.29 6.92
N ALA A 10 -2.45 27.45 6.49
CA ALA A 10 -1.61 27.64 5.37
C ALA A 10 -0.20 27.19 5.65
N ALA A 11 0.24 27.51 6.80
CA ALA A 11 1.58 27.14 7.12
C ALA A 11 1.74 25.66 7.17
N GLY A 12 0.83 25.01 7.77
CA GLY A 12 0.92 23.59 7.91
C GLY A 12 0.94 22.92 6.57
N LEU A 13 0.13 23.39 5.70
CA LEU A 13 0.04 22.82 4.44
C LEU A 13 1.32 22.93 3.70
N THR A 14 1.93 24.02 3.75
CA THR A 14 3.13 24.23 3.01
C THR A 14 4.21 23.29 3.43
N MET A 15 4.35 23.09 4.69
CA MET A 15 5.37 22.21 5.12
C MET A 15 5.11 20.80 4.73
N ALA A 16 3.91 20.43 4.79
CA ALA A 16 3.56 19.07 4.46
C ALA A 16 3.86 18.81 3.01
N VAL A 17 3.57 19.74 2.18
CA VAL A 17 3.79 19.54 0.77
C VAL A 17 5.28 19.42 0.48
N GLY A 18 6.07 20.21 1.13
CA GLY A 18 7.47 20.12 0.91
C GLY A 18 8.03 18.78 1.33
N ALA A 19 7.61 18.32 2.46
CA ALA A 19 8.09 17.06 2.93
C ALA A 19 7.63 15.93 2.03
N ALA A 20 6.42 15.99 1.61
CA ALA A 20 5.89 14.96 0.75
C ALA A 20 6.62 14.95 -0.57
N GLY A 21 6.94 16.09 -1.09
CA GLY A 21 7.65 16.16 -2.35
C GLY A 21 9.00 15.50 -2.26
N ALA A 22 9.71 15.74 -1.19
CA ALA A 22 11.00 15.13 -1.01
C ALA A 22 10.89 13.63 -0.82
N ALA A 23 9.88 13.21 -0.10
CA ALA A 23 9.72 11.81 0.18
C ALA A 23 9.22 11.02 -1.01
N SER A 24 8.64 11.67 -1.98
CA SER A 24 8.06 10.93 -3.09
C SER A 24 9.00 10.77 -4.27
N ALA A 25 10.25 11.15 -4.15
CA ALA A 25 11.17 10.96 -5.25
C ALA A 25 11.36 9.46 -5.50
N ALA A 26 11.06 9.03 -6.70
CA ALA A 26 11.16 7.62 -7.04
C ALA A 26 12.61 7.21 -7.28
N THR A 27 12.95 6.02 -6.85
CA THR A 27 14.29 5.45 -7.12
C THR A 27 14.34 4.97 -8.57
N PRO A 28 15.53 4.76 -9.14
CA PRO A 28 15.63 4.20 -10.48
C PRO A 28 14.90 2.86 -10.61
N TRP A 29 15.00 2.02 -9.60
CA TRP A 29 14.31 0.75 -9.63
C TRP A 29 12.80 0.95 -9.72
N GLN A 30 12.25 1.86 -8.93
CA GLN A 30 10.82 2.16 -8.95
C GLN A 30 10.37 2.68 -10.30
N MET A 31 11.18 3.51 -10.93
CA MET A 31 10.84 4.07 -12.23
C MET A 31 10.79 3.00 -13.31
N HIS A 32 11.60 1.98 -13.19
CA HIS A 32 11.65 0.90 -14.17
C HIS A 32 10.69 -0.26 -13.89
N HIS A 33 10.06 -0.26 -12.71
CA HIS A 33 9.16 -1.36 -12.31
C HIS A 33 7.82 -0.83 -11.78
N PRO A 34 7.11 0.01 -12.55
CA PRO A 34 5.91 0.67 -12.03
C PRO A 34 4.79 -0.27 -11.60
N ARG A 35 4.62 -1.39 -12.30
CA ARG A 35 3.57 -2.34 -11.91
C ARG A 35 3.88 -3.05 -10.61
N ARG A 36 5.17 -3.36 -10.40
CA ARG A 36 5.59 -3.97 -9.14
C ARG A 36 5.46 -2.98 -7.98
N VAL A 37 5.78 -1.72 -8.25
CA VAL A 37 5.64 -0.68 -7.24
C VAL A 37 4.18 -0.56 -6.80
N GLU A 38 3.28 -0.54 -7.75
CA GLU A 38 1.85 -0.39 -7.46
C GLU A 38 1.32 -1.57 -6.64
N VAL A 39 1.63 -2.80 -7.06
CA VAL A 39 1.20 -4.00 -6.35
C VAL A 39 1.79 -4.05 -4.93
N ASN A 40 3.08 -3.79 -4.80
CA ASN A 40 3.75 -3.86 -3.52
C ASN A 40 3.30 -2.75 -2.56
N HIS A 41 3.00 -1.58 -3.08
CA HIS A 41 2.47 -0.49 -2.26
C HIS A 41 1.08 -0.86 -1.72
N ARG A 42 0.26 -1.49 -2.53
CA ARG A 42 -1.06 -1.94 -2.08
C ARG A 42 -0.93 -3.02 -0.99
N LEU A 43 0.02 -3.95 -1.15
CA LEU A 43 0.27 -4.96 -0.13
C LEU A 43 0.71 -4.33 1.19
N TRP A 44 1.57 -3.32 1.10
CA TRP A 44 2.03 -2.61 2.29
C TRP A 44 0.84 -1.94 3.00
N ASN A 45 -0.02 -1.29 2.23
CA ASN A 45 -1.21 -0.63 2.78
C ASN A 45 -2.16 -1.63 3.44
N LEU A 46 -2.34 -2.79 2.83
CA LEU A 46 -3.21 -3.83 3.40
C LEU A 46 -2.64 -4.33 4.72
N ASN A 47 -1.34 -4.61 4.77
CA ASN A 47 -0.73 -5.06 6.02
C ASN A 47 -0.84 -4.01 7.11
N HIS A 48 -0.71 -2.75 6.74
CA HIS A 48 -0.84 -1.65 7.68
C HIS A 48 -2.27 -1.57 8.21
N SER A 49 -3.25 -1.70 7.33
CA SER A 49 -4.67 -1.69 7.72
C SER A 49 -5.03 -2.87 8.62
N ILE A 50 -4.51 -4.05 8.32
CA ILE A 50 -4.75 -5.24 9.14
C ILE A 50 -4.23 -5.00 10.56
N ARG A 51 -3.03 -4.46 10.69
CA ARG A 51 -2.46 -4.16 12.01
C ARG A 51 -3.27 -3.12 12.74
N HIS A 52 -3.74 -2.10 12.03
CA HIS A 52 -4.55 -1.05 12.62
C HIS A 52 -5.86 -1.62 13.16
N GLU A 53 -6.57 -2.40 12.35
CA GLU A 53 -7.86 -2.96 12.77
C GLU A 53 -7.69 -4.00 13.89
N ARG A 54 -6.56 -4.67 13.92
CA ARG A 54 -6.25 -5.56 15.03
C ARG A 54 -6.06 -4.78 16.33
N ARG A 55 -5.37 -3.66 16.30
CA ARG A 55 -5.18 -2.83 17.47
C ARG A 55 -6.49 -2.22 17.96
N GLU A 56 -7.37 -1.89 17.02
CA GLU A 56 -8.69 -1.32 17.35
C GLU A 56 -9.68 -2.37 17.83
N GLY A 57 -9.31 -3.63 17.80
CA GLY A 57 -10.19 -4.70 18.24
C GLY A 57 -11.19 -5.15 17.19
N GLU A 58 -11.12 -4.64 15.98
CA GLU A 58 -12.05 -5.00 14.91
C GLU A 58 -11.70 -6.32 14.25
N LEU A 59 -10.46 -6.77 14.41
CA LEU A 59 -10.02 -8.09 13.94
C LEU A 59 -9.46 -8.86 15.13
N SER A 60 -9.83 -10.14 15.23
CA SER A 60 -9.23 -11.01 16.22
C SER A 60 -7.80 -11.36 15.78
N PHE A 61 -7.02 -11.93 16.69
CA PHE A 61 -5.68 -12.40 16.38
C PHE A 61 -5.70 -13.36 15.19
N TRP A 62 -6.62 -14.32 15.20
CA TRP A 62 -6.67 -15.30 14.14
C TRP A 62 -7.14 -14.75 12.80
N GLN A 63 -8.05 -13.79 12.85
CA GLN A 63 -8.49 -13.12 11.62
C GLN A 63 -7.35 -12.32 11.01
N ALA A 64 -6.65 -11.56 11.83
CA ALA A 64 -5.52 -10.78 11.36
C ALA A 64 -4.42 -11.68 10.80
N ARG A 65 -4.16 -12.79 11.48
CA ARG A 65 -3.14 -13.74 11.02
C ARG A 65 -3.47 -14.30 9.66
N ARG A 66 -4.71 -14.72 9.46
CA ARG A 66 -5.14 -15.25 8.16
C ARG A 66 -4.98 -14.21 7.04
N LEU A 67 -5.31 -12.96 7.34
CA LEU A 67 -5.19 -11.91 6.33
C LEU A 67 -3.72 -11.62 6.00
N HIS A 68 -2.86 -11.60 7.02
CA HIS A 68 -1.42 -11.44 6.78
C HIS A 68 -0.86 -12.60 5.96
N GLU A 69 -1.34 -13.81 6.19
CA GLU A 69 -0.91 -14.96 5.41
C GLU A 69 -1.33 -14.84 3.94
N ARG A 70 -2.53 -14.35 3.70
CA ARG A 70 -2.98 -14.12 2.33
C ARG A 70 -2.13 -13.06 1.64
N ASP A 71 -1.82 -11.98 2.34
CA ASP A 71 -0.93 -10.97 1.81
C ASP A 71 0.43 -11.54 1.46
N HIS A 72 0.95 -12.39 2.33
CA HIS A 72 2.23 -13.04 2.07
C HIS A 72 2.18 -13.90 0.82
N MET A 73 1.11 -14.66 0.62
CA MET A 73 0.95 -15.49 -0.57
C MET A 73 0.90 -14.64 -1.84
N ILE A 74 0.22 -13.51 -1.78
CA ILE A 74 0.15 -12.60 -2.91
C ILE A 74 1.55 -12.07 -3.24
N ARG A 75 2.32 -11.73 -2.21
CA ARG A 75 3.68 -11.25 -2.43
C ARG A 75 4.56 -12.32 -3.06
N MET A 76 4.42 -13.56 -2.62
CA MET A 76 5.17 -14.65 -3.20
C MET A 76 4.79 -14.88 -4.66
N GLN A 77 3.52 -14.72 -4.98
CA GLN A 77 3.05 -14.83 -6.35
C GLN A 77 3.61 -13.70 -7.21
N GLU A 78 3.65 -12.49 -6.68
CA GLU A 78 4.23 -11.33 -7.37
C GLU A 78 5.69 -11.61 -7.72
N ARG A 79 6.44 -12.15 -6.79
CA ARG A 79 7.84 -12.48 -7.02
C ARG A 79 8.02 -13.56 -8.08
N ARG A 80 7.13 -14.55 -8.09
CA ARG A 80 7.18 -15.61 -9.10
C ARG A 80 6.92 -15.06 -10.49
N PHE A 81 5.90 -14.23 -10.61
CA PHE A 81 5.58 -13.60 -11.89
C PHE A 81 6.77 -12.77 -12.38
N ALA A 82 7.34 -11.97 -11.48
CA ALA A 82 8.47 -11.13 -11.86
C ALA A 82 9.66 -11.95 -12.31
N ARG A 83 9.93 -13.07 -11.67
CA ARG A 83 11.03 -13.94 -12.10
C ARG A 83 10.83 -14.49 -13.49
N HIS A 84 9.60 -14.78 -13.86
CA HIS A 84 9.29 -15.27 -15.20
C HIS A 84 9.43 -14.20 -16.26
N ASP A 85 9.22 -12.94 -15.90
CA ASP A 85 9.17 -11.84 -16.85
C ASP A 85 10.34 -10.87 -16.72
N GLY A 86 11.50 -11.38 -16.36
CA GLY A 86 12.71 -10.56 -16.34
C GLY A 86 12.72 -9.46 -15.28
N GLY A 87 12.02 -9.66 -14.21
CA GLY A 87 11.95 -8.69 -13.13
C GLY A 87 10.74 -7.74 -13.20
N HIS A 88 9.86 -7.95 -14.19
CA HIS A 88 8.71 -7.09 -14.42
C HIS A 88 7.41 -7.87 -14.27
N LEU A 89 6.29 -7.14 -14.18
CA LEU A 89 4.95 -7.74 -14.22
C LEU A 89 4.29 -7.34 -15.53
N THR A 90 3.58 -8.28 -16.14
CA THR A 90 2.72 -7.96 -17.27
C THR A 90 1.45 -7.29 -16.75
N ARG A 91 0.67 -6.69 -17.64
CA ARG A 91 -0.60 -6.07 -17.27
C ARG A 91 -1.56 -7.09 -16.70
N TRP A 92 -1.58 -8.27 -17.28
CA TRP A 92 -2.47 -9.34 -16.81
C TRP A 92 -2.08 -9.79 -15.40
N GLU A 93 -0.78 -9.94 -15.14
CA GLU A 93 -0.28 -10.33 -13.83
C GLU A 93 -0.61 -9.27 -12.79
N GLN A 94 -0.43 -8.01 -13.14
CA GLN A 94 -0.79 -6.92 -12.25
C GLN A 94 -2.28 -6.95 -11.92
N ALA A 95 -3.12 -7.13 -12.94
CA ALA A 95 -4.58 -7.17 -12.74
C ALA A 95 -4.98 -8.34 -11.84
N ARG A 96 -4.34 -9.48 -12.03
CA ARG A 96 -4.61 -10.65 -11.20
C ARG A 96 -4.24 -10.43 -9.75
N LEU A 97 -3.04 -9.87 -9.52
CA LEU A 97 -2.59 -9.59 -8.15
C LEU A 97 -3.48 -8.54 -7.49
N ASN A 98 -3.88 -7.51 -8.24
CA ASN A 98 -4.77 -6.50 -7.72
C ASN A 98 -6.14 -7.08 -7.35
N HIS A 99 -6.61 -8.03 -8.12
CA HIS A 99 -7.87 -8.72 -7.81
C HIS A 99 -7.75 -9.48 -6.49
N GLU A 100 -6.63 -10.15 -6.27
CA GLU A 100 -6.40 -10.88 -5.03
C GLU A 100 -6.26 -9.92 -3.84
N GLU A 101 -5.60 -8.79 -4.05
CA GLU A 101 -5.49 -7.74 -3.02
C GLU A 101 -6.86 -7.18 -2.66
N ASN A 102 -7.72 -7.00 -3.64
CA ASN A 102 -9.09 -6.57 -3.40
C ASN A 102 -9.84 -7.58 -2.53
N GLY A 103 -9.58 -8.87 -2.75
CA GLY A 103 -10.16 -9.93 -1.93
C GLY A 103 -9.77 -9.81 -0.46
N VAL A 104 -8.50 -9.49 -0.20
CA VAL A 104 -8.05 -9.27 1.18
C VAL A 104 -8.72 -8.04 1.76
N ARG A 105 -8.80 -6.97 0.98
CA ARG A 105 -9.40 -5.73 1.45
C ARG A 105 -10.85 -5.91 1.88
N HIS A 106 -11.60 -6.73 1.17
CA HIS A 106 -12.99 -6.98 1.52
C HIS A 106 -13.17 -7.60 2.91
N HIS A 107 -12.12 -8.23 3.44
CA HIS A 107 -12.17 -8.85 4.77
C HIS A 107 -11.60 -7.97 5.87
N ILE A 108 -11.17 -6.77 5.54
CA ILE A 108 -10.68 -5.81 6.52
C ILE A 108 -11.82 -4.84 6.85
N PRO A 109 -12.21 -4.70 8.13
CA PRO A 109 -13.26 -3.77 8.52
C PRO A 109 -12.88 -2.32 8.19
N GLY A 110 -13.85 -1.49 7.97
CA GLY A 110 -13.61 -0.07 7.81
C GLY A 110 -13.82 0.52 6.45
#